data_472b35f4ce4371eb946175c5b48b3b9a
#
_entry.id   472b35f4ce4371eb946175c5b48b3b9a
#
_cell.length_a   1.000
_cell.length_b   1.000
_cell.length_c   1.000
_cell.angle_alpha   90.00
_cell.angle_beta   90.00
_cell.angle_gamma   90.00
#
_symmetry.space_group_name_H-M   'P 1'
#
loop_
_entity.id
_entity.type
_entity.pdbx_description
1 polymer ?
#
loop_
_entity_poly.entity_id
_entity_poly.type
_entity_poly.pdbx_seq_one_letter_code
_entity_poly.pdbx_strand_id
1 'polypeptide(L)'
;MPIRVYYEDTDAGGIVYYANWLRYFERARTDWLRALGFGHRALADEHGVLLVVRDLHIDYRRPARLDDELVVDVRPVATRRASCTLWQSAQLAGSDEPLVVTQLRFAAIRRTDGQAAPFPKPLHQRIHESLPASAHDAARCARMTPTRFRSCSR
;
A
#
# COMPACT_ATOMS: atom_id res chain seq x y z
N MET A 1 -9.51 -2.20 5.22
CA MET A 1 -9.13 -2.59 6.59
C MET A 1 -9.54 -1.47 7.55
N PRO A 2 -10.38 -1.73 8.56
CA PRO A 2 -10.70 -0.74 9.59
C PRO A 2 -9.54 -0.55 10.57
N ILE A 3 -9.32 0.68 11.02
CA ILE A 3 -8.30 1.07 12.00
C ILE A 3 -8.90 2.16 12.91
N ARG A 4 -8.69 2.05 14.21
CA ARG A 4 -8.93 3.14 15.16
C ARG A 4 -7.62 3.86 15.44
N VAL A 5 -7.67 5.17 15.53
CA VAL A 5 -6.53 5.99 15.96
C VAL A 5 -6.44 5.98 17.47
N TYR A 6 -5.32 5.53 18.00
CA TYR A 6 -5.02 5.52 19.45
C TYR A 6 -4.11 6.68 19.83
N TYR A 7 -3.96 6.90 21.14
CA TYR A 7 -3.12 7.96 21.67
C TYR A 7 -1.65 7.84 21.20
N GLU A 8 -1.12 6.62 21.15
CA GLU A 8 0.25 6.32 20.67
C GLU A 8 0.48 6.68 19.17
N ASP A 9 -0.60 6.86 18.41
CA ASP A 9 -0.52 7.18 16.99
C ASP A 9 -0.39 8.70 16.74
N THR A 10 -0.64 9.53 17.76
CA THR A 10 -0.72 10.98 17.63
C THR A 10 0.58 11.67 18.06
N ASP A 11 0.81 12.87 17.55
CA ASP A 11 1.90 13.75 17.94
C ASP A 11 1.41 14.93 18.80
N ALA A 12 2.32 15.83 19.15
CA ALA A 12 2.02 17.03 19.95
C ALA A 12 0.99 17.98 19.28
N GLY A 13 0.76 17.83 17.97
CA GLY A 13 -0.29 18.57 17.25
C GLY A 13 -1.68 17.96 17.38
N GLY A 14 -1.82 16.84 18.11
CA GLY A 14 -3.10 16.13 18.29
C GLY A 14 -3.62 15.46 17.03
N ILE A 15 -2.75 15.18 16.07
CA ILE A 15 -3.06 14.48 14.83
C ILE A 15 -2.18 13.25 14.68
N VAL A 16 -2.57 12.31 13.82
CA VAL A 16 -1.76 11.13 13.53
C VAL A 16 -0.38 11.56 13.03
N TYR A 17 0.65 11.09 13.75
CA TYR A 17 2.04 11.33 13.36
C TYR A 17 2.31 10.80 11.95
N TYR A 18 2.92 11.64 11.11
CA TYR A 18 3.01 11.38 9.67
C TYR A 18 3.60 10.00 9.33
N ALA A 19 4.55 9.49 10.11
CA ALA A 19 5.17 8.19 9.86
C ALA A 19 4.27 6.99 10.26
N ASN A 20 3.27 7.19 11.14
CA ASN A 20 2.34 6.12 11.53
C ASN A 20 1.42 5.70 10.37
N TRP A 21 1.15 6.58 9.41
CA TRP A 21 0.43 6.22 8.20
C TRP A 21 1.10 5.08 7.44
N LEU A 22 2.43 5.01 7.46
CA LEU A 22 3.17 3.90 6.83
C LEU A 22 2.90 2.56 7.52
N ARG A 23 2.71 2.55 8.84
CA ARG A 23 2.32 1.36 9.61
C ARG A 23 0.89 0.92 9.26
N TYR A 24 -0.04 1.87 9.13
CA TYR A 24 -1.41 1.56 8.71
C TYR A 24 -1.44 0.95 7.31
N PHE A 25 -0.72 1.54 6.38
CA PHE A 25 -0.61 1.02 5.02
C PHE A 25 0.10 -0.34 4.96
N GLU A 26 1.10 -0.57 5.80
CA GLU A 26 1.77 -1.86 5.88
C GLU A 26 0.82 -2.96 6.36
N ARG A 27 0.09 -2.73 7.46
CA ARG A 27 -0.91 -3.69 7.97
C ARG A 27 -1.96 -4.01 6.91
N ALA A 28 -2.48 -3.00 6.22
CA ALA A 28 -3.46 -3.21 5.16
C ALA A 28 -2.90 -4.01 3.98
N ARG A 29 -1.64 -3.79 3.59
CA ARG A 29 -0.97 -4.62 2.56
C ARG A 29 -0.79 -6.07 3.00
N THR A 30 -0.42 -6.27 4.26
CA THR A 30 -0.27 -7.61 4.83
C THR A 30 -1.60 -8.36 4.85
N ASP A 31 -2.69 -7.70 5.21
CA ASP A 31 -4.03 -8.31 5.18
C ASP A 31 -4.50 -8.56 3.74
N TRP A 32 -4.24 -7.64 2.82
CA TRP A 32 -4.51 -7.85 1.40
C TRP A 32 -3.75 -9.06 0.86
N LEU A 33 -2.46 -9.22 1.18
CA LEU A 33 -1.65 -10.37 0.77
C LEU A 33 -2.22 -11.68 1.33
N ARG A 34 -2.66 -11.68 2.61
CA ARG A 34 -3.33 -12.82 3.23
C ARG A 34 -4.65 -13.17 2.56
N ALA A 35 -5.43 -12.17 2.16
CA ALA A 35 -6.68 -12.37 1.41
C ALA A 35 -6.45 -13.01 0.03
N LEU A 36 -5.28 -12.80 -0.57
CA LEU A 36 -4.86 -13.51 -1.79
C LEU A 36 -4.41 -14.97 -1.50
N GLY A 37 -4.34 -15.38 -0.23
CA GLY A 37 -3.90 -16.72 0.19
C GLY A 37 -2.42 -16.82 0.52
N PHE A 38 -1.69 -15.70 0.67
CA PHE A 38 -0.25 -15.70 0.93
C PHE A 38 0.09 -14.96 2.22
N GLY A 39 0.98 -15.57 3.03
CA GLY A 39 1.59 -14.92 4.19
C GLY A 39 3.07 -14.63 3.93
N HIS A 40 3.61 -13.57 4.50
CA HIS A 40 5.04 -13.24 4.38
C HIS A 40 5.96 -14.38 4.80
N ARG A 41 5.59 -15.09 5.90
CA ARG A 41 6.36 -16.22 6.41
C ARG A 41 6.34 -17.40 5.43
N ALA A 42 5.17 -17.76 4.92
CA ALA A 42 5.02 -18.83 3.92
C ALA A 42 5.82 -18.52 2.65
N LEU A 43 5.78 -17.27 2.16
CA LEU A 43 6.58 -16.84 1.01
C LEU A 43 8.08 -17.01 1.25
N ALA A 44 8.54 -16.69 2.48
CA ALA A 44 9.95 -16.85 2.85
C ALA A 44 10.37 -18.31 3.00
N ASP A 45 9.54 -19.13 3.65
CA ASP A 45 9.91 -20.51 4.02
C ASP A 45 9.67 -21.50 2.88
N GLU A 46 8.58 -21.35 2.11
CA GLU A 46 8.22 -22.29 1.03
C GLU A 46 8.75 -21.88 -0.34
N HIS A 47 8.90 -20.57 -0.58
CA HIS A 47 9.30 -20.05 -1.89
C HIS A 47 10.67 -19.36 -1.88
N GLY A 48 11.28 -19.17 -0.72
CA GLY A 48 12.56 -18.47 -0.58
C GLY A 48 12.54 -17.01 -1.01
N VAL A 49 11.36 -16.36 -0.96
CA VAL A 49 11.11 -15.00 -1.46
C VAL A 49 10.66 -14.09 -0.34
N LEU A 50 11.28 -12.91 -0.28
CA LEU A 50 10.85 -11.79 0.57
C LEU A 50 10.24 -10.70 -0.31
N LEU A 51 9.24 -10.00 0.24
CA LEU A 51 8.65 -8.81 -0.39
C LEU A 51 9.20 -7.57 0.31
N VAL A 52 9.81 -6.66 -0.46
CA VAL A 52 10.43 -5.43 0.04
C VAL A 52 9.84 -4.23 -0.67
N VAL A 53 9.60 -3.14 0.07
CA VAL A 53 9.21 -1.87 -0.52
C VAL A 53 10.44 -1.28 -1.21
N ARG A 54 10.29 -0.92 -2.48
CA ARG A 54 11.36 -0.34 -3.28
C ARG A 54 11.28 1.17 -3.35
N ASP A 55 10.08 1.68 -3.59
CA ASP A 55 9.81 3.11 -3.64
C ASP A 55 8.38 3.39 -3.17
N LEU A 56 8.18 4.59 -2.67
CA LEU A 56 6.92 5.03 -2.12
C LEU A 56 6.78 6.53 -2.33
N HIS A 57 5.59 6.93 -2.76
CA HIS A 57 5.16 8.32 -2.79
C HIS A 57 3.89 8.46 -1.96
N ILE A 58 3.86 9.41 -1.03
CA ILE A 58 2.74 9.66 -0.12
C ILE A 58 2.29 11.11 -0.21
N ASP A 59 0.98 11.32 -0.16
CA ASP A 59 0.33 12.63 -0.18
C ASP A 59 -0.60 12.73 1.03
N TYR A 60 -0.27 13.66 1.94
CA TYR A 60 -1.01 13.96 3.16
C TYR A 60 -1.99 15.10 2.85
N ARG A 61 -3.26 14.80 2.77
CA ARG A 61 -4.30 15.75 2.35
C ARG A 61 -5.02 16.37 3.53
N ARG A 62 -5.34 15.56 4.54
CA ARG A 62 -6.06 15.96 5.73
C ARG A 62 -5.59 15.16 6.94
N PRO A 63 -5.64 15.75 8.14
CA PRO A 63 -5.28 15.04 9.36
C PRO A 63 -6.36 14.05 9.79
N ALA A 64 -5.94 13.01 10.52
CA ALA A 64 -6.81 12.23 11.39
C ALA A 64 -6.43 12.51 12.84
N ARG A 65 -7.38 12.33 13.75
CA ARG A 65 -7.26 12.65 15.17
C ARG A 65 -7.48 11.42 16.04
N LEU A 66 -7.19 11.55 17.32
CA LEU A 66 -7.49 10.53 18.33
C LEU A 66 -8.96 10.12 18.22
N ASP A 67 -9.22 8.83 18.37
CA ASP A 67 -10.53 8.17 18.30
C ASP A 67 -11.18 8.10 16.91
N ASP A 68 -10.58 8.73 15.88
CA ASP A 68 -11.08 8.57 14.52
C ASP A 68 -11.08 7.09 14.09
N GLU A 69 -12.15 6.67 13.43
CA GLU A 69 -12.23 5.39 12.75
C GLU A 69 -11.87 5.56 11.28
N LEU A 70 -10.85 4.84 10.86
CA LEU A 70 -10.31 4.88 9.51
C LEU A 70 -10.64 3.61 8.75
N VAL A 71 -10.78 3.75 7.43
CA VAL A 71 -10.78 2.62 6.49
C VAL A 71 -9.59 2.78 5.57
N VAL A 72 -8.74 1.73 5.51
CA VAL A 72 -7.59 1.69 4.61
C VAL A 72 -7.85 0.71 3.48
N ASP A 73 -7.80 1.22 2.25
CA ASP A 73 -7.94 0.46 1.00
C ASP A 73 -6.57 0.14 0.40
N VAL A 74 -6.49 -1.02 -0.27
CA VAL A 74 -5.32 -1.47 -1.03
C VAL A 74 -5.78 -1.94 -2.40
N ARG A 75 -5.20 -1.40 -3.46
CA ARG A 75 -5.52 -1.76 -4.84
C ARG A 75 -4.25 -1.96 -5.66
N PRO A 76 -4.03 -3.11 -6.28
CA PRO A 76 -2.97 -3.27 -7.25
C PRO A 76 -3.31 -2.48 -8.52
N VAL A 77 -2.33 -1.76 -9.06
CA VAL A 77 -2.50 -0.95 -10.28
C VAL A 77 -1.64 -1.44 -11.44
N ALA A 78 -0.55 -2.12 -11.13
CA ALA A 78 0.30 -2.75 -12.14
C ALA A 78 1.12 -3.88 -11.52
N THR A 79 1.32 -4.95 -12.27
CA THR A 79 2.20 -6.04 -11.87
C THR A 79 3.19 -6.37 -12.99
N ARG A 80 4.40 -6.77 -12.57
CA ARG A 80 5.47 -7.29 -13.42
C ARG A 80 5.97 -8.60 -12.82
N ARG A 81 6.89 -9.26 -13.52
CA ARG A 81 7.45 -10.55 -13.08
C ARG A 81 7.97 -10.56 -11.64
N ALA A 82 8.58 -9.46 -11.18
CA ALA A 82 9.25 -9.36 -9.87
C ALA A 82 8.80 -8.15 -9.05
N SER A 83 7.80 -7.39 -9.47
CA SER A 83 7.33 -6.21 -8.75
C SER A 83 5.87 -5.93 -8.99
N CYS A 84 5.23 -5.30 -8.01
CA CYS A 84 3.85 -4.85 -8.09
C CYS A 84 3.76 -3.41 -7.57
N THR A 85 2.99 -2.59 -8.27
CA THR A 85 2.64 -1.24 -7.83
C THR A 85 1.25 -1.28 -7.22
N LEU A 86 1.13 -0.78 -6.01
CA LEU A 86 -0.11 -0.62 -5.29
C LEU A 86 -0.46 0.85 -5.16
N TRP A 87 -1.74 1.13 -5.18
CA TRP A 87 -2.34 2.34 -4.66
C TRP A 87 -3.03 2.02 -3.34
N GLN A 88 -2.87 2.89 -2.36
CA GLN A 88 -3.54 2.77 -1.07
C GLN A 88 -4.11 4.12 -0.66
N SER A 89 -5.25 4.10 0.03
CA SER A 89 -5.86 5.29 0.63
C SER A 89 -6.33 5.01 2.03
N ALA A 90 -6.32 6.02 2.85
CA ALA A 90 -6.94 6.02 4.16
C ALA A 90 -7.97 7.14 4.22
N GLN A 91 -9.17 6.83 4.70
CA GLN A 91 -10.29 7.76 4.83
C GLN A 91 -11.02 7.52 6.16
N LEU A 92 -11.82 8.48 6.62
CA LEU A 92 -12.70 8.26 7.76
C LEU A 92 -13.78 7.23 7.40
N ALA A 93 -14.19 6.43 8.36
CA ALA A 93 -15.32 5.53 8.19
C ALA A 93 -16.57 6.34 7.81
N GLY A 94 -17.26 5.89 6.76
CA GLY A 94 -18.43 6.59 6.21
C GLY A 94 -18.13 7.80 5.30
N SER A 95 -16.85 8.07 5.00
CA SER A 95 -16.43 9.12 4.05
C SER A 95 -15.74 8.51 2.84
N ASP A 96 -16.00 9.07 1.65
CA ASP A 96 -15.30 8.70 0.40
C ASP A 96 -14.08 9.59 0.14
N GLU A 97 -13.84 10.59 1.00
CA GLU A 97 -12.74 11.52 0.82
C GLU A 97 -11.47 11.04 1.52
N PRO A 98 -10.38 10.78 0.77
CA PRO A 98 -9.14 10.30 1.37
C PRO A 98 -8.44 11.39 2.19
N LEU A 99 -7.96 11.00 3.39
CA LEU A 99 -7.10 11.81 4.23
C LEU A 99 -5.64 11.70 3.76
N VAL A 100 -5.21 10.48 3.41
CA VAL A 100 -3.86 10.20 2.92
C VAL A 100 -3.95 9.20 1.79
N VAL A 101 -3.16 9.42 0.74
CA VAL A 101 -3.02 8.48 -0.36
C VAL A 101 -1.55 8.15 -0.58
N THR A 102 -1.28 6.94 -1.04
CA THR A 102 0.08 6.53 -1.38
C THR A 102 0.09 5.65 -2.61
N GLN A 103 1.11 5.84 -3.43
CA GLN A 103 1.51 4.89 -4.45
C GLN A 103 2.85 4.29 -4.03
N LEU A 104 2.90 2.98 -3.95
CA LEU A 104 4.13 2.29 -3.61
C LEU A 104 4.39 1.16 -4.60
N ARG A 105 5.65 0.86 -4.78
CA ARG A 105 6.09 -0.34 -5.50
C ARG A 105 6.86 -1.24 -4.55
N PHE A 106 6.42 -2.49 -4.44
CA PHE A 106 7.17 -3.54 -3.78
C PHE A 106 7.75 -4.50 -4.81
N ALA A 107 8.82 -5.16 -4.43
CA ALA A 107 9.50 -6.14 -5.27
C ALA A 107 9.75 -7.43 -4.49
N ALA A 108 9.86 -8.53 -5.24
CA ALA A 108 10.31 -9.79 -4.70
C ALA A 108 11.83 -9.89 -4.79
N ILE A 109 12.44 -10.31 -3.69
CA ILE A 109 13.86 -10.61 -3.61
C ILE A 109 14.08 -12.04 -3.09
N ARG A 110 15.17 -12.66 -3.48
CA ARG A 110 15.57 -13.97 -2.96
C ARG A 110 16.09 -13.81 -1.54
N ARG A 111 15.59 -14.67 -0.63
CA ARG A 111 15.94 -14.62 0.80
C ARG A 111 17.43 -14.80 1.08
N THR A 112 18.13 -15.60 0.26
CA THR A 112 19.52 -15.99 0.50
C THR A 112 20.56 -14.93 0.15
N ASP A 113 20.29 -14.12 -0.87
CA ASP A 113 21.26 -13.17 -1.41
C ASP A 113 20.70 -11.76 -1.66
N GLY A 114 19.39 -11.53 -1.42
CA GLY A 114 18.75 -10.25 -1.61
C GLY A 114 18.57 -9.83 -3.08
N GLN A 115 18.93 -10.70 -4.04
CA GLN A 115 18.79 -10.37 -5.46
C GLN A 115 17.34 -10.42 -5.91
N ALA A 116 17.00 -9.64 -6.94
CA ALA A 116 15.66 -9.62 -7.50
C ALA A 116 15.23 -11.03 -7.92
N ALA A 117 14.05 -11.45 -7.49
CA ALA A 117 13.48 -12.76 -7.79
C ALA A 117 12.08 -12.59 -8.40
N PRO A 118 11.64 -13.49 -9.29
CA PRO A 118 10.27 -13.48 -9.75
C PRO A 118 9.31 -13.79 -8.59
N PHE A 119 8.11 -13.25 -8.64
CA PHE A 119 7.03 -13.73 -7.78
C PHE A 119 6.80 -15.23 -8.01
N PRO A 120 6.45 -16.01 -6.97
CA PRO A 120 5.89 -17.34 -7.17
C PRO A 120 4.71 -17.28 -8.14
N LYS A 121 4.64 -18.21 -9.09
CA LYS A 121 3.60 -18.19 -10.14
C LYS A 121 2.18 -18.04 -9.58
N PRO A 122 1.76 -18.78 -8.51
CA PRO A 122 0.44 -18.61 -7.95
C PRO A 122 0.19 -17.19 -7.39
N LEU A 123 1.17 -16.59 -6.71
CA LEU A 123 1.06 -15.22 -6.21
C LEU A 123 0.92 -14.23 -7.36
N HIS A 124 1.76 -14.34 -8.39
CA HIS A 124 1.71 -13.46 -9.55
C HIS A 124 0.35 -13.50 -10.24
N GLN A 125 -0.21 -14.71 -10.40
CA GLN A 125 -1.54 -14.91 -10.97
C GLN A 125 -2.63 -14.23 -10.13
N ARG A 126 -2.63 -14.44 -8.81
CA ARG A 126 -3.62 -13.81 -7.91
C ARG A 126 -3.53 -12.29 -7.91
N ILE A 127 -2.31 -11.74 -7.93
CA ILE A 127 -2.13 -10.28 -8.08
C ILE A 127 -2.70 -9.82 -9.43
N HIS A 128 -2.44 -10.54 -10.51
CA HIS A 128 -2.94 -10.19 -11.84
C HIS A 128 -4.47 -10.22 -11.92
N GLU A 129 -5.10 -11.23 -11.33
CA GLU A 129 -6.57 -11.36 -11.25
C GLU A 129 -7.21 -10.23 -10.42
N SER A 130 -6.48 -9.65 -9.48
CA SER A 130 -6.95 -8.53 -8.64
C SER A 130 -6.73 -7.15 -9.27
N LEU A 131 -6.10 -7.06 -10.44
CA LEU A 131 -5.98 -5.80 -11.18
C LEU A 131 -7.36 -5.31 -11.65
N PRO A 132 -7.57 -3.98 -11.71
CA PRO A 132 -8.83 -3.42 -12.19
C PRO A 132 -9.08 -3.81 -13.64
N ALA A 133 -10.31 -4.28 -13.93
CA ALA A 133 -10.70 -4.80 -15.24
C ALA A 133 -10.84 -3.73 -16.33
N SER A 134 -10.87 -2.45 -15.99
CA SER A 134 -11.10 -1.36 -16.96
C SER A 134 -10.21 -0.13 -16.73
N ALA A 135 -9.94 0.59 -17.84
CA ALA A 135 -9.29 1.90 -17.80
C ALA A 135 -10.06 2.94 -16.95
N HIS A 136 -11.36 2.73 -16.71
CA HIS A 136 -12.19 3.64 -15.89
C HIS A 136 -11.88 3.47 -14.41
N ASP A 137 -11.65 2.26 -13.91
CA ASP A 137 -11.22 1.98 -12.54
C ASP A 137 -9.77 2.42 -12.32
N ALA A 138 -8.91 2.23 -13.33
CA ALA A 138 -7.55 2.77 -13.34
C ALA A 138 -7.55 4.32 -13.33
N ALA A 139 -8.49 4.97 -14.04
CA ALA A 139 -8.64 6.42 -14.05
C ALA A 139 -9.21 6.98 -12.74
N ARG A 140 -10.02 6.19 -12.00
CA ARG A 140 -10.45 6.54 -10.65
C ARG A 140 -9.26 6.50 -9.68
N CYS A 141 -8.41 5.48 -9.78
CA CYS A 141 -7.12 5.45 -9.08
C CYS A 141 -6.21 6.61 -9.51
N ALA A 142 -6.15 6.95 -10.79
CA ALA A 142 -5.31 8.03 -11.31
C ALA A 142 -5.77 9.43 -10.87
N ARG A 143 -7.07 9.67 -10.68
CA ARG A 143 -7.59 10.94 -10.09
C ARG A 143 -7.27 11.07 -8.60
N MET A 144 -6.91 9.98 -7.95
CA MET A 144 -6.49 9.93 -6.56
C MET A 144 -4.95 9.88 -6.44
N THR A 145 -4.22 9.85 -7.57
CA THR A 145 -2.75 9.89 -7.57
C THR A 145 -2.24 11.21 -7.02
N PRO A 146 -1.13 11.18 -6.26
CA PRO A 146 -0.44 12.37 -5.81
C PRO A 146 -0.09 13.26 -7.00
N THR A 147 -0.36 14.57 -6.88
CA THR A 147 0.02 15.54 -7.89
C THR A 147 1.52 15.45 -8.12
N ARG A 148 1.96 15.15 -9.34
CA ARG A 148 3.40 15.15 -9.66
C ARG A 148 3.98 16.50 -9.27
N PHE A 149 4.91 16.50 -8.35
CA PHE A 149 5.78 17.65 -8.13
C PHE A 149 6.45 17.96 -9.47
N ARG A 150 6.11 19.10 -10.06
CA ARG A 150 6.90 19.63 -11.17
C ARG A 150 8.29 19.92 -10.59
N SER A 151 9.31 19.24 -11.08
CA SER A 151 10.68 19.58 -10.79
C SER A 151 10.88 21.04 -11.18
N CYS A 152 11.09 21.89 -10.19
CA CYS A 152 11.56 23.25 -10.43
C CYS A 152 13.02 23.12 -10.86
N SER A 153 13.26 23.12 -12.17
CA SER A 153 14.60 23.29 -12.74
C SER A 153 15.00 24.74 -12.53
N ARG A 154 15.98 24.97 -11.70
CA ARG A 154 16.92 26.10 -11.80
C ARG A 154 18.32 25.57 -11.59
#